data_9d638cc729b7742d0ca985069844daa2
#
_entry.id   9d638cc729b7742d0ca985069844daa2
#
_cell.length_a   1.000
_cell.length_b   1.000
_cell.length_c   1.000
_cell.angle_alpha   90.00
_cell.angle_beta   90.00
_cell.angle_gamma   90.00
#
_symmetry.space_group_name_H-M   'P 1'
#
loop_
_entity.id
_entity.type
_entity.pdbx_description
1 polymer ?
#
loop_
_entity_poly.entity_id
_entity_poly.type
_entity_poly.pdbx_seq_one_letter_code
_entity_poly.pdbx_strand_id
1 'polypeptide(L)'
;MHNGICFDAPVLRKTWKITIMPSQVCDTLVLSRLLSPSLEGGHSLDAWGQRLGFPKGYFTDFDAGISEAMEEYCIQDTLVTEKLYKHLVAELKHQKFDQRSIDLEHKVQAIIAKQERNGFKLDERKATVLLSELTSKLAAIEVEMQSIFPAKTIERVSEKTGKPLKPKVEVFNPGSRKQIGERLIEKGWKPEKFTETGQPIVDEGTLEGIDIPEAKAINEYLMLQKRVAQIESWLKALGSDGRVHGKVITNGAVTGRMTHMSPNMAQVPNSGSPYGEDCRDLWIVEKGYKLVGIDASGLELRMLAHYMQDDAYTNEVVSGDIHTANQKAAGLETRNQAKTFIYAFLYGAGDAKIGKVVGAGAKEGQDLKSRFLQNTPSLKELREKVGRIAKNSGTLPGLDGRRLQVRSDHAALNTLLQSAGAIVMKEALVILNDSLRRAKIDYKFVANVHDEWQIEVEESRAEEAGQLGAKAIELAGISLNMRCPLAGEYKVGNSWKETH
;
A
#
# COMPACT_ATOMS: atom_id res chain seq x y z
N MET A 1 18.93 12.42 14.96
CA MET A 1 19.15 10.97 14.78
C MET A 1 18.71 10.58 13.37
N HIS A 2 19.25 9.47 12.83
CA HIS A 2 18.80 8.88 11.57
C HIS A 2 18.19 7.51 11.84
N ASN A 3 16.89 7.34 11.63
CA ASN A 3 16.10 6.17 12.07
C ASN A 3 16.03 6.01 13.61
N GLY A 4 16.21 7.10 14.34
CA GLY A 4 16.33 7.09 15.80
C GLY A 4 15.04 6.73 16.52
N ILE A 5 13.87 7.07 15.97
CA ILE A 5 12.57 6.74 16.56
C ILE A 5 12.36 5.21 16.57
N CYS A 6 12.78 4.52 15.51
CA CYS A 6 12.60 3.07 15.38
C CYS A 6 13.72 2.27 16.07
N PHE A 7 14.92 2.80 16.16
CA PHE A 7 16.09 2.04 16.61
C PHE A 7 16.76 2.64 17.85
N ASP A 8 17.40 3.82 17.77
CA ASP A 8 18.24 4.35 18.86
C ASP A 8 17.45 4.58 20.16
N ALA A 9 16.29 5.26 20.07
CA ALA A 9 15.50 5.57 21.27
C ALA A 9 14.99 4.31 22.00
N PRO A 10 14.45 3.28 21.32
CA PRO A 10 14.13 2.00 21.95
C PRO A 10 15.31 1.25 22.54
N VAL A 11 16.48 1.26 21.86
CA VAL A 11 17.70 0.61 22.35
C VAL A 11 18.20 1.29 23.61
N LEU A 12 18.34 2.61 23.63
CA LEU A 12 18.74 3.38 24.81
C LEU A 12 17.82 3.14 26.01
N ARG A 13 16.51 3.04 25.76
CA ARG A 13 15.55 2.71 26.80
C ARG A 13 15.75 1.30 27.36
N LYS A 14 15.99 0.32 26.48
CA LYS A 14 16.14 -1.10 26.87
C LYS A 14 17.44 -1.33 27.62
N THR A 15 18.56 -0.79 27.11
CA THR A 15 19.92 -1.06 27.64
C THR A 15 20.29 -0.15 28.79
N TRP A 16 20.12 1.15 28.62
CA TRP A 16 20.61 2.16 29.58
C TRP A 16 19.52 2.83 30.40
N LYS A 17 18.26 2.43 30.22
CA LYS A 17 17.06 3.01 30.88
C LYS A 17 16.90 4.51 30.60
N ILE A 18 17.52 5.00 29.52
CA ILE A 18 17.36 6.38 29.06
C ILE A 18 16.09 6.46 28.23
N THR A 19 15.13 7.27 28.67
CA THR A 19 13.89 7.49 27.92
C THR A 19 14.01 8.79 27.12
N ILE A 20 14.00 8.65 25.80
CA ILE A 20 13.88 9.78 24.87
C ILE A 20 12.45 9.79 24.35
N MET A 21 11.75 10.89 24.59
CA MET A 21 10.37 11.03 24.08
C MET A 21 10.41 11.28 22.56
N PRO A 22 9.48 10.73 21.78
CA PRO A 22 9.40 10.99 20.33
C PRO A 22 9.41 12.49 19.96
N SER A 23 8.81 13.34 20.81
CA SER A 23 8.80 14.79 20.63
C SER A 23 10.19 15.46 20.79
N GLN A 24 11.16 14.75 21.34
CA GLN A 24 12.55 15.22 21.49
C GLN A 24 13.44 14.76 20.34
N VAL A 25 12.91 13.95 19.40
CA VAL A 25 13.67 13.37 18.29
C VAL A 25 13.27 14.06 17.00
N CYS A 26 14.24 14.69 16.34
CA CYS A 26 14.11 14.99 14.92
C CYS A 26 14.83 13.87 14.14
N ASP A 27 14.06 13.08 13.41
CA ASP A 27 14.56 11.91 12.67
C ASP A 27 14.80 12.26 11.21
N THR A 28 16.09 12.28 10.81
CA THR A 28 16.47 12.63 9.44
C THR A 28 16.00 11.64 8.40
N LEU A 29 15.69 10.39 8.75
CA LEU A 29 15.04 9.44 7.84
C LEU A 29 13.60 9.85 7.54
N VAL A 30 12.87 10.31 8.56
CA VAL A 30 11.50 10.85 8.40
C VAL A 30 11.52 12.09 7.53
N LEU A 31 12.43 13.03 7.79
CA LEU A 31 12.58 14.25 6.97
C LEU A 31 12.92 13.93 5.53
N SER A 32 13.85 13.01 5.30
CA SER A 32 14.29 12.59 3.97
C SER A 32 13.14 11.99 3.16
N ARG A 33 12.32 11.12 3.77
CA ARG A 33 11.15 10.52 3.14
C ARG A 33 10.03 11.51 2.90
N LEU A 34 9.86 12.48 3.80
CA LEU A 34 8.86 13.55 3.62
C LEU A 34 9.25 14.46 2.45
N LEU A 35 10.53 14.84 2.35
CA LEU A 35 11.04 15.69 1.28
C LEU A 35 10.89 15.03 -0.10
N SER A 36 11.24 13.75 -0.22
CA SER A 36 11.20 13.02 -1.48
C SER A 36 10.99 11.52 -1.26
N PRO A 37 9.76 11.01 -1.21
CA PRO A 37 9.49 9.59 -0.96
C PRO A 37 10.15 8.63 -1.96
N SER A 38 10.38 9.09 -3.20
CA SER A 38 10.99 8.31 -4.31
C SER A 38 12.42 8.72 -4.60
N LEU A 39 13.21 9.03 -3.57
CA LEU A 39 14.60 9.46 -3.75
C LEU A 39 15.45 8.35 -4.39
N GLU A 40 16.05 8.66 -5.54
CA GLU A 40 16.95 7.74 -6.24
C GLU A 40 18.16 7.39 -5.36
N GLY A 41 18.53 6.10 -5.32
CA GLY A 41 19.59 5.58 -4.43
C GLY A 41 19.17 5.43 -2.97
N GLY A 42 17.90 5.75 -2.62
CA GLY A 42 17.32 5.51 -1.29
C GLY A 42 17.70 6.54 -0.22
N HIS A 43 17.32 6.23 1.02
CA HIS A 43 17.34 7.15 2.16
C HIS A 43 18.37 6.77 3.24
N SER A 44 19.22 5.76 3.01
CA SER A 44 20.22 5.36 4.00
C SER A 44 21.20 6.48 4.32
N LEU A 45 21.78 6.46 5.51
CA LEU A 45 22.80 7.44 5.91
C LEU A 45 24.01 7.39 4.98
N ASP A 46 24.37 6.19 4.52
CA ASP A 46 25.44 6.00 3.53
C ASP A 46 25.13 6.68 2.21
N ALA A 47 23.93 6.43 1.63
CA ALA A 47 23.50 7.08 0.40
C ALA A 47 23.48 8.61 0.51
N TRP A 48 23.07 9.14 1.67
CA TRP A 48 23.12 10.57 1.94
C TRP A 48 24.55 11.09 2.11
N GLY A 49 25.40 10.35 2.79
CA GLY A 49 26.82 10.70 2.91
C GLY A 49 27.48 10.85 1.54
N GLN A 50 27.22 9.95 0.60
CA GLN A 50 27.72 10.03 -0.78
C GLN A 50 27.20 11.29 -1.48
N ARG A 51 25.89 11.58 -1.41
CA ARG A 51 25.28 12.78 -2.03
C ARG A 51 25.83 14.09 -1.47
N LEU A 52 26.12 14.13 -0.18
CA LEU A 52 26.64 15.32 0.50
C LEU A 52 28.16 15.50 0.32
N GLY A 53 28.84 14.60 -0.39
CA GLY A 53 30.31 14.57 -0.47
C GLY A 53 30.98 14.46 0.89
N PHE A 54 30.33 13.75 1.83
CA PHE A 54 30.80 13.52 3.20
C PHE A 54 30.45 12.10 3.61
N PRO A 55 31.19 11.09 3.09
CA PRO A 55 30.83 9.70 3.24
C PRO A 55 30.86 9.24 4.68
N LYS A 56 30.01 8.31 4.97
CA LYS A 56 29.98 7.53 6.20
C LYS A 56 31.26 6.68 6.31
N GLY A 57 31.72 6.42 7.54
CA GLY A 57 32.82 5.49 7.79
C GLY A 57 32.46 4.04 7.42
N TYR A 58 33.47 3.21 7.30
CA TYR A 58 33.28 1.77 7.06
C TYR A 58 33.78 0.97 8.27
N PHE A 59 32.91 0.13 8.83
CA PHE A 59 33.22 -0.75 9.96
C PHE A 59 32.39 -2.02 9.85
N THR A 60 32.96 -3.18 10.13
CA THR A 60 32.29 -4.49 10.00
C THR A 60 32.41 -5.40 11.20
N ASP A 61 33.42 -5.15 12.09
CA ASP A 61 33.73 -6.04 13.19
C ASP A 61 32.99 -5.68 14.49
N PHE A 62 31.67 -5.61 14.39
CA PHE A 62 30.81 -5.23 15.52
C PHE A 62 30.78 -6.25 16.64
N ASP A 63 31.16 -7.50 16.40
CA ASP A 63 31.14 -8.59 17.36
C ASP A 63 32.43 -8.66 18.21
N ALA A 64 33.52 -7.98 17.81
CA ALA A 64 34.81 -7.97 18.52
C ALA A 64 34.83 -7.08 19.79
N GLY A 65 33.72 -6.41 20.08
CA GLY A 65 33.61 -5.46 21.20
C GLY A 65 34.02 -4.03 20.83
N ILE A 66 34.10 -3.16 21.85
CA ILE A 66 34.40 -1.74 21.64
C ILE A 66 35.88 -1.58 21.26
N SER A 67 36.12 -0.84 20.18
CA SER A 67 37.48 -0.51 19.67
C SER A 67 37.54 0.96 19.26
N GLU A 68 38.74 1.53 19.16
CA GLU A 68 38.97 2.89 18.67
C GLU A 68 38.36 3.10 17.25
N ALA A 69 38.54 2.12 16.38
CA ALA A 69 37.95 2.15 15.03
C ALA A 69 36.41 2.18 15.04
N MET A 70 35.77 1.49 16.01
CA MET A 70 34.32 1.54 16.21
C MET A 70 33.86 2.91 16.71
N GLU A 71 34.64 3.52 17.64
CA GLU A 71 34.36 4.88 18.13
C GLU A 71 34.47 5.91 16.99
N GLU A 72 35.53 5.86 16.19
CA GLU A 72 35.72 6.72 15.02
C GLU A 72 34.58 6.57 14.04
N TYR A 73 34.14 5.33 13.77
CA TYR A 73 32.99 5.05 12.94
C TYR A 73 31.70 5.69 13.49
N CYS A 74 31.42 5.57 14.78
CA CYS A 74 30.25 6.16 15.45
C CYS A 74 30.30 7.70 15.43
N ILE A 75 31.47 8.30 15.62
CA ILE A 75 31.69 9.74 15.53
C ILE A 75 31.37 10.21 14.10
N GLN A 76 31.92 9.54 13.08
CA GLN A 76 31.67 9.87 11.68
C GLN A 76 30.18 9.78 11.31
N ASP A 77 29.46 8.73 11.75
CA ASP A 77 28.02 8.59 11.53
C ASP A 77 27.22 9.75 12.14
N THR A 78 27.64 10.23 13.31
CA THR A 78 27.05 11.39 13.99
C THR A 78 27.24 12.67 13.19
N LEU A 79 28.48 12.90 12.69
CA LEU A 79 28.82 14.07 11.87
C LEU A 79 28.07 14.07 10.52
N VAL A 80 27.96 12.91 9.87
CA VAL A 80 27.15 12.76 8.65
C VAL A 80 25.68 13.08 8.95
N THR A 81 25.14 12.58 10.06
CA THR A 81 23.76 12.83 10.48
C THR A 81 23.51 14.32 10.75
N GLU A 82 24.44 15.02 11.39
CA GLU A 82 24.35 16.47 11.64
C GLU A 82 24.34 17.27 10.32
N LYS A 83 25.25 16.94 9.40
CA LYS A 83 25.31 17.57 8.09
C LYS A 83 24.03 17.33 7.30
N LEU A 84 23.52 16.09 7.33
CA LEU A 84 22.25 15.71 6.72
C LEU A 84 21.08 16.49 7.31
N TYR A 85 21.00 16.60 8.63
CA TYR A 85 19.96 17.37 9.31
C TYR A 85 19.92 18.82 8.83
N LYS A 86 21.08 19.49 8.82
CA LYS A 86 21.20 20.89 8.34
C LYS A 86 20.73 21.03 6.90
N HIS A 87 21.12 20.10 6.04
CA HIS A 87 20.71 20.08 4.63
C HIS A 87 19.19 19.89 4.49
N LEU A 88 18.60 18.87 5.14
CA LEU A 88 17.19 18.56 5.02
C LEU A 88 16.30 19.68 5.55
N VAL A 89 16.66 20.29 6.69
CA VAL A 89 15.90 21.43 7.24
C VAL A 89 15.95 22.63 6.31
N ALA A 90 17.12 22.93 5.74
CA ALA A 90 17.26 24.02 4.79
C ALA A 90 16.41 23.76 3.51
N GLU A 91 16.41 22.53 3.01
CA GLU A 91 15.68 22.16 1.81
C GLU A 91 14.15 22.16 2.02
N LEU A 92 13.67 21.62 3.15
CA LEU A 92 12.24 21.67 3.50
C LEU A 92 11.74 23.12 3.63
N LYS A 93 12.55 23.99 4.22
CA LYS A 93 12.25 25.42 4.31
C LYS A 93 12.25 26.10 2.93
N HIS A 94 13.23 25.80 2.10
CA HIS A 94 13.33 26.32 0.74
C HIS A 94 12.12 25.94 -0.10
N GLN A 95 11.69 24.68 -0.03
CA GLN A 95 10.50 24.17 -0.71
C GLN A 95 9.18 24.53 -0.01
N LYS A 96 9.22 25.30 1.07
CA LYS A 96 8.03 25.79 1.82
C LYS A 96 7.14 24.67 2.36
N PHE A 97 7.76 23.64 2.94
CA PHE A 97 7.00 22.67 3.73
C PHE A 97 6.51 23.32 5.03
N ASP A 98 5.26 23.04 5.41
CA ASP A 98 4.73 23.47 6.68
C ASP A 98 5.24 22.58 7.82
N GLN A 99 5.52 23.18 8.98
CA GLN A 99 5.92 22.47 10.19
C GLN A 99 4.93 21.38 10.59
N ARG A 100 3.64 21.58 10.30
CA ARG A 100 2.57 20.60 10.54
C ARG A 100 2.86 19.26 9.87
N SER A 101 3.35 19.26 8.64
CA SER A 101 3.69 18.03 7.91
C SER A 101 4.86 17.29 8.55
N ILE A 102 5.85 18.01 9.07
CA ILE A 102 7.01 17.46 9.76
C ILE A 102 6.58 16.83 11.08
N ASP A 103 5.79 17.55 11.87
CA ASP A 103 5.30 17.08 13.17
C ASP A 103 4.39 15.86 13.03
N LEU A 104 3.51 15.86 12.03
CA LEU A 104 2.60 14.75 11.74
C LEU A 104 3.39 13.48 11.44
N GLU A 105 4.37 13.54 10.52
CA GLU A 105 5.13 12.36 10.13
C GLU A 105 5.97 11.80 11.29
N HIS A 106 6.52 12.65 12.17
CA HIS A 106 7.24 12.17 13.36
C HIS A 106 6.31 11.48 14.37
N LYS A 107 5.12 12.03 14.63
CA LYS A 107 4.12 11.41 15.50
C LYS A 107 3.65 10.07 14.94
N VAL A 108 3.36 10.02 13.64
CA VAL A 108 2.96 8.78 12.95
C VAL A 108 4.08 7.75 13.01
N GLN A 109 5.35 8.14 12.74
CA GLN A 109 6.48 7.23 12.83
C GLN A 109 6.62 6.60 14.22
N ALA A 110 6.37 7.36 15.29
CA ALA A 110 6.41 6.85 16.66
C ALA A 110 5.31 5.82 16.95
N ILE A 111 4.10 6.03 16.42
CA ILE A 111 2.98 5.09 16.56
C ILE A 111 3.27 3.81 15.75
N ILE A 112 3.72 3.94 14.52
CA ILE A 112 4.02 2.81 13.64
C ILE A 112 5.22 2.00 14.16
N ALA A 113 6.26 2.64 14.71
CA ALA A 113 7.36 1.93 15.36
C ALA A 113 6.88 1.06 16.56
N LYS A 114 5.82 1.47 17.23
CA LYS A 114 5.16 0.67 18.27
C LYS A 114 4.36 -0.48 17.65
N GLN A 115 3.60 -0.21 16.57
CA GLN A 115 2.85 -1.23 15.84
C GLN A 115 3.77 -2.35 15.33
N GLU A 116 4.92 -2.01 14.74
CA GLU A 116 5.90 -3.01 14.29
C GLU A 116 6.40 -3.90 15.45
N ARG A 117 6.64 -3.31 16.63
CA ARG A 117 7.01 -4.07 17.82
C ARG A 117 5.87 -4.90 18.42
N ASN A 118 4.63 -4.42 18.32
CA ASN A 118 3.45 -5.18 18.74
C ASN A 118 3.29 -6.45 17.89
N GLY A 119 3.49 -6.32 16.57
CA GLY A 119 3.18 -7.38 15.62
C GLY A 119 1.68 -7.72 15.58
N PHE A 120 1.27 -8.54 14.64
CA PHE A 120 -0.09 -9.06 14.55
C PHE A 120 -0.09 -10.56 14.82
N LYS A 121 -0.96 -11.01 15.70
CA LYS A 121 -1.03 -12.43 16.07
C LYS A 121 -1.58 -13.27 14.93
N LEU A 122 -0.86 -14.35 14.59
CA LEU A 122 -1.24 -15.31 13.56
C LEU A 122 -1.68 -16.61 14.21
N ASP A 123 -2.79 -17.17 13.76
CA ASP A 123 -3.18 -18.55 14.09
C ASP A 123 -2.34 -19.53 13.25
N GLU A 124 -1.18 -19.91 13.78
CA GLU A 124 -0.23 -20.80 13.11
C GLU A 124 -0.86 -22.12 12.69
N ARG A 125 -1.74 -22.69 13.53
CA ARG A 125 -2.41 -23.96 13.24
C ARG A 125 -3.35 -23.83 12.04
N LYS A 126 -4.24 -22.82 12.06
CA LYS A 126 -5.13 -22.56 10.91
C LYS A 126 -4.33 -22.24 9.64
N ALA A 127 -3.26 -21.43 9.75
CA ALA A 127 -2.40 -21.09 8.63
C ALA A 127 -1.75 -22.32 8.01
N THR A 128 -1.25 -23.26 8.82
CA THR A 128 -0.65 -24.50 8.34
C THR A 128 -1.68 -25.41 7.67
N VAL A 129 -2.89 -25.52 8.21
CA VAL A 129 -3.98 -26.29 7.60
C VAL A 129 -4.36 -25.69 6.24
N LEU A 130 -4.60 -24.38 6.17
CA LEU A 130 -4.96 -23.72 4.93
C LEU A 130 -3.85 -23.85 3.90
N LEU A 131 -2.57 -23.69 4.29
CA LEU A 131 -1.41 -23.90 3.41
C LEU A 131 -1.42 -25.30 2.81
N SER A 132 -1.64 -26.34 3.62
CA SER A 132 -1.69 -27.74 3.18
C SER A 132 -2.82 -27.97 2.16
N GLU A 133 -4.00 -27.44 2.43
CA GLU A 133 -5.16 -27.54 1.53
C GLU A 133 -4.91 -26.87 0.19
N LEU A 134 -4.38 -25.63 0.19
CA LEU A 134 -4.11 -24.89 -1.04
C LEU A 134 -2.96 -25.51 -1.84
N THR A 135 -1.94 -26.03 -1.16
CA THR A 135 -0.82 -26.75 -1.81
C THR A 135 -1.31 -28.04 -2.47
N SER A 136 -2.23 -28.78 -1.84
CA SER A 136 -2.82 -29.98 -2.41
C SER A 136 -3.66 -29.66 -3.66
N LYS A 137 -4.45 -28.59 -3.63
CA LYS A 137 -5.22 -28.11 -4.80
C LYS A 137 -4.28 -27.68 -5.92
N LEU A 138 -3.22 -26.94 -5.60
CA LEU A 138 -2.20 -26.49 -6.54
C LEU A 138 -1.54 -27.66 -7.27
N ALA A 139 -1.15 -28.70 -6.52
CA ALA A 139 -0.56 -29.91 -7.07
C ALA A 139 -1.53 -30.68 -7.98
N ALA A 140 -2.81 -30.74 -7.62
CA ALA A 140 -3.83 -31.39 -8.44
C ALA A 140 -3.99 -30.68 -9.80
N ILE A 141 -4.05 -29.33 -9.81
CA ILE A 141 -4.12 -28.55 -11.05
C ILE A 141 -2.83 -28.70 -11.85
N GLU A 142 -1.67 -28.78 -11.23
CA GLU A 142 -0.40 -28.99 -11.91
C GLU A 142 -0.39 -30.33 -12.66
N VAL A 143 -0.86 -31.40 -12.03
CA VAL A 143 -1.01 -32.72 -12.68
C VAL A 143 -1.97 -32.66 -13.87
N GLU A 144 -3.11 -31.99 -13.72
CA GLU A 144 -4.06 -31.77 -14.82
C GLU A 144 -3.39 -31.00 -15.97
N MET A 145 -2.66 -29.93 -15.68
CA MET A 145 -1.96 -29.13 -16.68
C MET A 145 -0.90 -29.94 -17.45
N GLN A 146 -0.23 -30.90 -16.83
CA GLN A 146 0.72 -31.80 -17.53
C GLN A 146 0.01 -32.69 -18.56
N SER A 147 -1.24 -33.06 -18.32
CA SER A 147 -2.01 -33.85 -19.29
C SER A 147 -2.50 -32.99 -20.48
N ILE A 148 -2.84 -31.73 -20.21
CA ILE A 148 -3.30 -30.78 -21.23
C ILE A 148 -2.12 -30.23 -22.08
N PHE A 149 -1.01 -29.95 -21.43
CA PHE A 149 0.21 -29.42 -22.02
C PHE A 149 1.38 -30.40 -21.82
N PRO A 150 1.46 -31.49 -22.60
CA PRO A 150 2.53 -32.49 -22.44
C PRO A 150 3.90 -31.87 -22.68
N ALA A 151 4.92 -32.55 -22.12
CA ALA A 151 6.31 -32.14 -22.28
C ALA A 151 6.70 -32.08 -23.76
N LYS A 152 7.49 -31.08 -24.13
CA LYS A 152 8.04 -30.90 -25.47
C LYS A 152 9.48 -31.36 -25.54
N THR A 153 9.84 -32.05 -26.62
CA THR A 153 11.22 -32.33 -26.96
C THR A 153 11.74 -31.21 -27.86
N ILE A 154 12.72 -30.47 -27.38
CA ILE A 154 13.36 -29.39 -28.12
C ILE A 154 14.68 -29.88 -28.67
N GLU A 155 14.77 -29.97 -30.01
CA GLU A 155 16.02 -30.22 -30.70
C GLU A 155 16.98 -29.05 -30.47
N ARG A 156 18.24 -29.37 -30.18
CA ARG A 156 19.27 -28.38 -29.90
C ARG A 156 20.45 -28.55 -30.79
N VAL A 157 20.99 -27.46 -31.27
CA VAL A 157 22.22 -27.44 -32.11
C VAL A 157 23.25 -26.55 -31.38
N SER A 158 24.49 -26.96 -31.38
CA SER A 158 25.60 -26.21 -30.81
C SER A 158 25.85 -24.95 -31.65
N GLU A 159 25.70 -23.78 -31.04
CA GLU A 159 26.00 -22.49 -31.70
C GLU A 159 27.46 -22.38 -32.16
N LYS A 160 28.39 -23.07 -31.47
CA LYS A 160 29.83 -23.06 -31.80
C LYS A 160 30.20 -24.01 -32.92
N THR A 161 29.54 -25.17 -33.05
CA THR A 161 29.98 -26.24 -33.94
C THR A 161 28.94 -26.66 -34.96
N GLY A 162 27.70 -26.17 -34.88
CA GLY A 162 26.58 -26.57 -35.73
C GLY A 162 26.13 -28.03 -35.56
N LYS A 163 26.71 -28.77 -34.61
CA LYS A 163 26.38 -30.19 -34.39
C LYS A 163 25.13 -30.35 -33.54
N PRO A 164 24.31 -31.40 -33.82
CA PRO A 164 23.17 -31.72 -32.94
C PRO A 164 23.64 -32.01 -31.51
N LEU A 165 22.95 -31.43 -30.54
CA LEU A 165 23.10 -31.72 -29.12
C LEU A 165 21.98 -32.66 -28.68
N LYS A 166 22.13 -33.28 -27.52
CA LYS A 166 21.08 -34.11 -26.94
C LYS A 166 19.79 -33.24 -26.78
N PRO A 167 18.65 -33.72 -27.30
CA PRO A 167 17.38 -33.03 -27.17
C PRO A 167 17.06 -32.70 -25.71
N LYS A 168 16.47 -31.54 -25.46
CA LYS A 168 16.01 -31.11 -24.13
C LYS A 168 14.52 -31.42 -24.02
N VAL A 169 14.15 -32.22 -23.03
CA VAL A 169 12.73 -32.37 -22.66
C VAL A 169 12.33 -31.18 -21.79
N GLU A 170 11.37 -30.39 -22.23
CA GLU A 170 10.82 -29.27 -21.51
C GLU A 170 9.41 -29.60 -21.00
N VAL A 171 9.32 -29.81 -19.69
CA VAL A 171 8.07 -30.03 -18.97
C VAL A 171 7.35 -28.69 -18.83
N PHE A 172 6.04 -28.64 -19.04
CA PHE A 172 5.26 -27.43 -18.89
C PHE A 172 5.28 -26.96 -17.44
N ASN A 173 5.65 -25.70 -17.22
CA ASN A 173 5.60 -25.05 -15.93
C ASN A 173 4.45 -24.02 -15.90
N PRO A 174 3.33 -24.33 -15.23
CA PRO A 174 2.16 -23.46 -15.16
C PRO A 174 2.41 -22.15 -14.38
N GLY A 175 3.55 -22.02 -13.68
CA GLY A 175 4.01 -20.76 -13.09
C GLY A 175 4.84 -19.88 -14.04
N SER A 176 5.25 -20.39 -15.19
CA SER A 176 6.08 -19.67 -16.16
C SER A 176 5.23 -18.86 -17.13
N ARG A 177 5.19 -17.52 -16.95
CA ARG A 177 4.44 -16.62 -17.85
C ARG A 177 4.83 -16.80 -19.32
N LYS A 178 6.11 -17.06 -19.60
CA LYS A 178 6.61 -17.32 -20.94
C LYS A 178 5.98 -18.58 -21.53
N GLN A 179 6.09 -19.71 -20.81
CA GLN A 179 5.54 -20.98 -21.29
C GLN A 179 4.02 -20.94 -21.41
N ILE A 180 3.33 -20.28 -20.46
CA ILE A 180 1.88 -20.07 -20.56
C ILE A 180 1.53 -19.36 -21.86
N GLY A 181 2.21 -18.24 -22.16
CA GLY A 181 1.98 -17.48 -23.39
C GLY A 181 2.20 -18.32 -24.64
N GLU A 182 3.32 -19.07 -24.71
CA GLU A 182 3.64 -19.96 -25.81
C GLU A 182 2.58 -21.06 -26.02
N ARG A 183 2.13 -21.69 -24.93
CA ARG A 183 1.12 -22.77 -24.99
C ARG A 183 -0.28 -22.27 -25.35
N LEU A 184 -0.68 -21.08 -24.87
CA LEU A 184 -1.95 -20.49 -25.23
C LEU A 184 -1.98 -20.00 -26.68
N ILE A 185 -0.87 -19.50 -27.21
CA ILE A 185 -0.73 -19.14 -28.64
C ILE A 185 -0.89 -20.38 -29.52
N GLU A 186 -0.33 -21.51 -29.15
CA GLU A 186 -0.50 -22.80 -29.85
C GLU A 186 -1.97 -23.28 -29.85
N LYS A 187 -2.75 -22.90 -28.83
CA LYS A 187 -4.17 -23.15 -28.72
C LYS A 187 -5.03 -22.08 -29.44
N GLY A 188 -4.41 -21.13 -30.14
CA GLY A 188 -5.08 -20.10 -30.93
C GLY A 188 -5.24 -18.73 -30.28
N TRP A 189 -4.68 -18.51 -29.08
CA TRP A 189 -4.66 -17.19 -28.47
C TRP A 189 -3.84 -16.20 -29.30
N LYS A 190 -4.36 -15.01 -29.53
CA LYS A 190 -3.70 -13.90 -30.19
C LYS A 190 -3.44 -12.80 -29.16
N PRO A 191 -2.21 -12.67 -28.62
CA PRO A 191 -1.89 -11.65 -27.63
C PRO A 191 -1.97 -10.25 -28.23
N GLU A 192 -2.62 -9.33 -27.50
CA GLU A 192 -2.74 -7.92 -27.87
C GLU A 192 -1.69 -7.05 -27.18
N LYS A 193 -1.12 -7.52 -26.09
CA LYS A 193 -0.18 -6.75 -25.25
C LYS A 193 1.11 -7.53 -25.06
N PHE A 194 2.22 -6.79 -25.12
CA PHE A 194 3.56 -7.33 -24.99
C PHE A 194 4.37 -6.55 -23.96
N THR A 195 5.35 -7.20 -23.34
CA THR A 195 6.36 -6.55 -22.50
C THR A 195 7.34 -5.77 -23.37
N GLU A 196 8.18 -4.92 -22.78
CA GLU A 196 9.26 -4.22 -23.48
C GLU A 196 10.23 -5.17 -24.21
N THR A 197 10.33 -6.42 -23.71
CA THR A 197 11.15 -7.48 -24.31
C THR A 197 10.42 -8.32 -25.37
N GLY A 198 9.20 -7.91 -25.76
CA GLY A 198 8.40 -8.58 -26.81
C GLY A 198 7.71 -9.88 -26.37
N GLN A 199 7.66 -10.20 -25.08
CA GLN A 199 6.92 -11.36 -24.57
C GLN A 199 5.44 -10.98 -24.37
N PRO A 200 4.48 -11.89 -24.67
CA PRO A 200 3.07 -11.66 -24.36
C PRO A 200 2.86 -11.37 -22.87
N ILE A 201 2.04 -10.38 -22.55
CA ILE A 201 1.64 -10.13 -21.17
C ILE A 201 0.61 -11.18 -20.77
N VAL A 202 0.95 -11.97 -19.75
CA VAL A 202 0.10 -13.01 -19.16
C VAL A 202 -0.15 -12.62 -17.71
N ASP A 203 -1.26 -11.95 -17.46
CA ASP A 203 -1.76 -11.59 -16.14
C ASP A 203 -3.20 -12.07 -15.95
N GLU A 204 -3.73 -11.94 -14.73
CA GLU A 204 -5.08 -12.36 -14.37
C GLU A 204 -6.13 -11.76 -15.32
N GLY A 205 -6.08 -10.44 -15.56
CA GLY A 205 -7.02 -9.75 -16.43
C GLY A 205 -6.91 -10.17 -17.92
N THR A 206 -5.73 -10.60 -18.37
CA THR A 206 -5.53 -11.15 -19.71
C THR A 206 -6.13 -12.55 -19.78
N LEU A 207 -5.85 -13.41 -18.79
CA LEU A 207 -6.35 -14.80 -18.76
C LEU A 207 -7.88 -14.86 -18.65
N GLU A 208 -8.51 -13.97 -17.90
CA GLU A 208 -9.97 -13.85 -17.82
C GLU A 208 -10.62 -13.48 -19.17
N GLY A 209 -9.91 -12.75 -20.01
CA GLY A 209 -10.39 -12.33 -21.33
C GLY A 209 -10.16 -13.34 -22.44
N ILE A 210 -9.54 -14.49 -22.16
CA ILE A 210 -9.24 -15.54 -23.16
C ILE A 210 -10.34 -16.60 -23.18
N ASP A 211 -10.98 -16.77 -24.31
CA ASP A 211 -12.00 -17.82 -24.52
C ASP A 211 -11.35 -19.17 -24.88
N ILE A 212 -10.48 -19.66 -23.98
CA ILE A 212 -9.83 -20.96 -24.04
C ILE A 212 -10.04 -21.61 -22.66
N PRO A 213 -10.65 -22.82 -22.57
CA PRO A 213 -10.96 -23.47 -21.30
C PRO A 213 -9.75 -23.59 -20.37
N GLU A 214 -8.57 -23.88 -20.91
CA GLU A 214 -7.32 -24.06 -20.19
C GLU A 214 -6.83 -22.77 -19.53
N ALA A 215 -7.20 -21.59 -20.06
CA ALA A 215 -6.84 -20.30 -19.46
C ALA A 215 -7.43 -20.13 -18.07
N LYS A 216 -8.63 -20.68 -17.80
CA LYS A 216 -9.27 -20.66 -16.49
C LYS A 216 -8.47 -21.46 -15.46
N ALA A 217 -8.07 -22.67 -15.81
CA ALA A 217 -7.27 -23.52 -14.91
C ALA A 217 -5.88 -22.92 -14.65
N ILE A 218 -5.26 -22.29 -15.67
CA ILE A 218 -4.00 -21.54 -15.48
C ILE A 218 -4.22 -20.36 -14.54
N ASN A 219 -5.30 -19.61 -14.69
CA ASN A 219 -5.61 -18.47 -13.82
C ASN A 219 -5.84 -18.92 -12.37
N GLU A 220 -6.55 -20.02 -12.16
CA GLU A 220 -6.74 -20.62 -10.84
C GLU A 220 -5.41 -21.08 -10.24
N TYR A 221 -4.54 -21.74 -11.01
CA TYR A 221 -3.21 -22.13 -10.59
C TYR A 221 -2.39 -20.92 -10.10
N LEU A 222 -2.33 -19.85 -10.87
CA LEU A 222 -1.56 -18.66 -10.54
C LEU A 222 -2.12 -17.94 -9.30
N MET A 223 -3.44 -17.93 -9.14
CA MET A 223 -4.09 -17.39 -7.94
C MET A 223 -3.74 -18.23 -6.70
N LEU A 224 -3.84 -19.57 -6.78
CA LEU A 224 -3.46 -20.47 -5.69
C LEU A 224 -1.98 -20.35 -5.34
N GLN A 225 -1.10 -20.34 -6.35
CA GLN A 225 0.34 -20.13 -6.16
C GLN A 225 0.64 -18.84 -5.38
N LYS A 226 -0.07 -17.76 -5.71
CA LYS A 226 0.05 -16.49 -4.99
C LYS A 226 -0.40 -16.63 -3.53
N ARG A 227 -1.51 -17.32 -3.26
CA ARG A 227 -2.02 -17.54 -1.88
C ARG A 227 -1.06 -18.41 -1.07
N VAL A 228 -0.59 -19.51 -1.64
CA VAL A 228 0.42 -20.37 -1.01
C VAL A 228 1.65 -19.55 -0.61
N ALA A 229 2.24 -18.83 -1.56
CA ALA A 229 3.42 -18.00 -1.29
C ALA A 229 3.18 -16.92 -0.22
N GLN A 230 1.98 -16.34 -0.16
CA GLN A 230 1.61 -15.38 0.89
C GLN A 230 1.60 -16.04 2.27
N ILE A 231 0.90 -17.18 2.43
CA ILE A 231 0.79 -17.88 3.71
C ILE A 231 2.16 -18.39 4.17
N GLU A 232 2.97 -18.96 3.26
CA GLU A 232 4.36 -19.35 3.55
C GLU A 232 5.19 -18.16 4.06
N SER A 233 5.04 -16.99 3.44
CA SER A 233 5.75 -15.79 3.87
C SER A 233 5.35 -15.33 5.26
N TRP A 234 4.07 -15.49 5.65
CA TRP A 234 3.59 -15.15 6.98
C TRP A 234 4.10 -16.13 8.03
N LEU A 235 4.04 -17.43 7.75
CA LEU A 235 4.57 -18.47 8.63
C LEU A 235 6.10 -18.32 8.83
N LYS A 236 6.82 -18.01 7.76
CA LYS A 236 8.28 -17.75 7.84
C LYS A 236 8.61 -16.51 8.67
N ALA A 237 7.74 -15.51 8.68
CA ALA A 237 7.90 -14.27 9.44
C ALA A 237 7.37 -14.35 10.88
N LEU A 238 6.81 -15.50 11.29
CA LEU A 238 6.24 -15.69 12.61
C LEU A 238 7.33 -15.66 13.67
N GLY A 239 7.19 -14.74 14.62
CA GLY A 239 8.08 -14.62 15.77
C GLY A 239 7.81 -15.67 16.85
N SER A 240 8.73 -15.83 17.79
CA SER A 240 8.58 -16.73 18.94
C SER A 240 7.43 -16.36 19.88
N ASP A 241 6.91 -15.16 19.77
CA ASP A 241 5.74 -14.64 20.47
C ASP A 241 4.41 -14.95 19.75
N GLY A 242 4.45 -15.70 18.63
CA GLY A 242 3.27 -16.02 17.83
C GLY A 242 2.72 -14.85 17.01
N ARG A 243 3.55 -13.81 16.79
CA ARG A 243 3.15 -12.60 16.08
C ARG A 243 4.04 -12.34 14.86
N VAL A 244 3.48 -11.70 13.85
CA VAL A 244 4.19 -11.30 12.64
C VAL A 244 4.48 -9.80 12.73
N HIS A 245 5.76 -9.44 12.67
CA HIS A 245 6.26 -8.08 12.82
C HIS A 245 6.59 -7.45 11.46
N GLY A 246 5.55 -7.19 10.66
CA GLY A 246 5.70 -6.56 9.36
C GLY A 246 6.25 -5.13 9.46
N LYS A 247 7.05 -4.74 8.47
CA LYS A 247 7.65 -3.40 8.38
C LYS A 247 6.75 -2.44 7.63
N VAL A 248 6.70 -1.19 8.11
CA VAL A 248 5.91 -0.11 7.51
C VAL A 248 6.79 1.11 7.27
N ILE A 249 6.83 1.57 6.04
CA ILE A 249 7.44 2.85 5.68
C ILE A 249 6.31 3.89 5.68
N THR A 250 6.30 4.75 6.67
CA THR A 250 5.20 5.69 6.93
C THR A 250 4.93 6.68 5.80
N ASN A 251 5.95 6.99 5.00
CA ASN A 251 5.86 7.87 3.83
C ASN A 251 6.61 7.23 2.65
N GLY A 252 6.17 6.03 2.25
CA GLY A 252 6.82 5.21 1.22
C GLY A 252 6.34 5.46 -0.21
N ALA A 253 5.20 6.13 -0.39
CA ALA A 253 4.65 6.47 -1.71
C ALA A 253 4.69 7.98 -1.95
N VAL A 254 4.75 8.41 -3.21
CA VAL A 254 4.71 9.84 -3.60
C VAL A 254 3.45 10.56 -3.12
N THR A 255 2.38 9.82 -2.90
CA THR A 255 1.12 10.31 -2.32
C THR A 255 1.18 10.48 -0.79
N GLY A 256 2.27 10.11 -0.14
CA GLY A 256 2.37 10.05 1.32
C GLY A 256 1.68 8.84 1.96
N ARG A 257 1.15 7.91 1.16
CA ARG A 257 0.63 6.63 1.69
C ARG A 257 1.75 5.79 2.28
N MET A 258 1.41 4.99 3.27
CA MET A 258 2.31 4.01 3.85
C MET A 258 2.55 2.86 2.86
N THR A 259 3.75 2.28 2.89
CA THR A 259 4.08 1.04 2.18
C THR A 259 4.54 -0.02 3.17
N HIS A 260 4.34 -1.28 2.83
CA HIS A 260 4.54 -2.41 3.73
C HIS A 260 5.50 -3.42 3.13
N MET A 261 6.29 -4.06 4.00
CA MET A 261 7.26 -5.08 3.59
C MET A 261 7.58 -6.04 4.74
N SER A 262 8.11 -7.20 4.42
CA SER A 262 8.71 -8.17 5.34
C SER A 262 7.81 -8.66 6.49
N PRO A 263 6.59 -9.15 6.26
CA PRO A 263 5.85 -9.29 5.02
C PRO A 263 5.01 -8.05 4.69
N ASN A 264 4.52 -7.97 3.45
CA ASN A 264 3.61 -6.90 3.05
C ASN A 264 2.18 -7.17 3.54
N MET A 265 1.84 -6.63 4.71
CA MET A 265 0.52 -6.79 5.33
C MET A 265 -0.62 -6.14 4.53
N ALA A 266 -0.33 -5.13 3.71
CA ALA A 266 -1.32 -4.50 2.85
C ALA A 266 -1.76 -5.39 1.66
N GLN A 267 -1.07 -6.51 1.44
CA GLN A 267 -1.44 -7.50 0.42
C GLN A 267 -2.23 -8.69 0.96
N VAL A 268 -2.59 -8.70 2.25
CA VAL A 268 -3.58 -9.68 2.75
C VAL A 268 -4.85 -9.49 1.94
N PRO A 269 -5.35 -10.55 1.27
CA PRO A 269 -6.45 -10.40 0.33
C PRO A 269 -7.73 -9.90 1.01
N ASN A 270 -8.51 -9.10 0.29
CA ASN A 270 -9.80 -8.64 0.79
C ASN A 270 -10.82 -9.79 0.83
N SER A 271 -11.85 -9.65 1.66
CA SER A 271 -12.87 -10.69 1.88
C SER A 271 -13.60 -11.12 0.59
N GLY A 272 -13.76 -10.21 -0.38
CA GLY A 272 -14.42 -10.51 -1.66
C GLY A 272 -13.53 -11.24 -2.67
N SER A 273 -12.24 -11.42 -2.40
CA SER A 273 -11.33 -12.14 -3.30
C SER A 273 -11.27 -13.64 -2.94
N PRO A 274 -10.90 -14.52 -3.89
CA PRO A 274 -10.76 -15.95 -3.59
C PRO A 274 -9.82 -16.19 -2.41
N TYR A 275 -10.30 -16.97 -1.42
CA TYR A 275 -9.64 -17.26 -0.13
C TYR A 275 -9.34 -16.01 0.72
N GLY A 276 -9.98 -14.88 0.44
CA GLY A 276 -9.74 -13.64 1.18
C GLY A 276 -10.22 -13.74 2.63
N GLU A 277 -11.42 -14.26 2.84
CA GLU A 277 -11.94 -14.50 4.19
C GLU A 277 -11.09 -15.47 4.99
N ASP A 278 -10.66 -16.58 4.37
CA ASP A 278 -9.81 -17.58 5.02
C ASP A 278 -8.46 -16.98 5.43
N CYS A 279 -7.85 -16.19 4.54
CA CYS A 279 -6.60 -15.49 4.83
C CYS A 279 -6.75 -14.45 5.96
N ARG A 280 -7.86 -13.73 6.01
CA ARG A 280 -8.12 -12.74 7.08
C ARG A 280 -8.46 -13.41 8.41
N ASP A 281 -9.08 -14.60 8.39
CA ASP A 281 -9.40 -15.37 9.59
C ASP A 281 -8.16 -15.94 10.31
N LEU A 282 -7.00 -15.90 9.65
CA LEU A 282 -5.71 -16.27 10.26
C LEU A 282 -5.19 -15.22 11.25
N TRP A 283 -5.61 -13.96 11.12
CA TRP A 283 -5.15 -12.86 11.95
C TRP A 283 -6.09 -12.62 13.10
N ILE A 284 -5.62 -12.94 14.31
CA ILE A 284 -6.41 -13.05 15.53
C ILE A 284 -5.85 -12.18 16.65
N VAL A 285 -6.46 -12.25 17.81
CA VAL A 285 -6.05 -11.52 19.04
C VAL A 285 -5.68 -12.47 20.18
N GLU A 286 -5.05 -11.92 21.20
CA GLU A 286 -4.79 -12.64 22.46
C GLU A 286 -6.11 -12.92 23.24
N LYS A 287 -6.07 -13.93 24.09
CA LYS A 287 -7.19 -14.20 25.00
C LYS A 287 -7.43 -13.00 25.94
N GLY A 288 -8.68 -12.59 26.05
CA GLY A 288 -9.09 -11.41 26.84
C GLY A 288 -9.05 -10.09 26.06
N TYR A 289 -8.75 -10.16 24.77
CA TYR A 289 -8.77 -9.02 23.84
C TYR A 289 -9.77 -9.25 22.71
N LYS A 290 -10.16 -8.17 22.08
CA LYS A 290 -10.92 -8.14 20.82
C LYS A 290 -10.14 -7.37 19.77
N LEU A 291 -10.37 -7.71 18.52
CA LEU A 291 -9.92 -6.92 17.39
C LEU A 291 -10.98 -5.87 17.09
N VAL A 292 -10.54 -4.63 16.94
CA VAL A 292 -11.39 -3.50 16.53
C VAL A 292 -10.87 -3.02 15.17
N GLY A 293 -11.66 -3.26 14.12
CA GLY A 293 -11.41 -2.74 12.79
C GLY A 293 -12.11 -1.40 12.63
N ILE A 294 -11.39 -0.38 12.19
CA ILE A 294 -11.90 0.97 12.01
C ILE A 294 -11.58 1.39 10.58
N ASP A 295 -12.58 1.84 9.83
CA ASP A 295 -12.49 2.23 8.43
C ASP A 295 -13.08 3.62 8.19
N ALA A 296 -12.53 4.35 7.21
CA ALA A 296 -13.03 5.66 6.82
C ALA A 296 -14.10 5.52 5.72
N SER A 297 -15.32 5.94 6.03
CA SER A 297 -16.46 5.81 5.12
C SER A 297 -16.30 6.70 3.88
N GLY A 298 -16.16 6.08 2.70
CA GLY A 298 -16.14 6.77 1.41
C GLY A 298 -15.05 7.84 1.27
N LEU A 299 -13.86 7.55 1.79
CA LEU A 299 -12.76 8.52 1.94
C LEU A 299 -12.41 9.25 0.63
N GLU A 300 -12.22 8.53 -0.48
CA GLU A 300 -11.83 9.13 -1.75
C GLU A 300 -12.88 10.11 -2.28
N LEU A 301 -14.16 9.78 -2.17
CA LEU A 301 -15.26 10.64 -2.64
C LEU A 301 -15.41 11.89 -1.74
N ARG A 302 -15.12 11.76 -0.44
CA ARG A 302 -15.10 12.90 0.49
C ARG A 302 -13.91 13.81 0.22
N MET A 303 -12.74 13.26 -0.14
CA MET A 303 -11.60 14.07 -0.62
C MET A 303 -11.94 14.81 -1.90
N LEU A 304 -12.60 14.14 -2.84
CA LEU A 304 -13.05 14.76 -4.07
C LEU A 304 -14.02 15.92 -3.80
N ALA A 305 -15.06 15.69 -2.99
CA ALA A 305 -16.04 16.70 -2.60
C ALA A 305 -15.38 17.93 -1.94
N HIS A 306 -14.39 17.70 -1.06
CA HIS A 306 -13.61 18.77 -0.44
C HIS A 306 -12.96 19.70 -1.47
N TYR A 307 -12.28 19.12 -2.48
CA TYR A 307 -11.56 19.90 -3.48
C TYR A 307 -12.45 20.48 -4.58
N MET A 308 -13.57 19.83 -4.90
CA MET A 308 -14.57 20.36 -5.85
C MET A 308 -15.27 21.62 -5.34
N GLN A 309 -15.41 21.75 -4.03
CA GLN A 309 -16.12 22.88 -3.40
C GLN A 309 -17.56 23.06 -3.92
N ASP A 310 -18.21 21.94 -4.23
CA ASP A 310 -19.56 21.85 -4.75
C ASP A 310 -20.50 21.30 -3.66
N ASP A 311 -21.37 22.16 -3.17
CA ASP A 311 -22.27 21.82 -2.05
C ASP A 311 -23.28 20.74 -2.43
N ALA A 312 -23.76 20.73 -3.70
CA ALA A 312 -24.69 19.72 -4.18
C ALA A 312 -24.00 18.34 -4.22
N TYR A 313 -22.80 18.28 -4.77
CA TYR A 313 -21.99 17.05 -4.78
C TYR A 313 -21.66 16.59 -3.35
N THR A 314 -21.29 17.51 -2.48
CA THR A 314 -21.00 17.22 -1.07
C THR A 314 -22.22 16.63 -0.36
N ASN A 315 -23.40 17.16 -0.58
CA ASN A 315 -24.63 16.63 0.01
C ASN A 315 -24.95 15.21 -0.47
N GLU A 316 -24.71 14.90 -1.74
CA GLU A 316 -24.85 13.54 -2.26
C GLU A 316 -23.84 12.56 -1.64
N VAL A 317 -22.62 13.01 -1.38
CA VAL A 317 -21.59 12.18 -0.71
C VAL A 317 -21.93 11.92 0.75
N VAL A 318 -22.50 12.90 1.46
CA VAL A 318 -22.73 12.83 2.91
C VAL A 318 -24.06 12.17 3.25
N SER A 319 -25.12 12.53 2.56
CA SER A 319 -26.50 12.17 2.94
C SER A 319 -27.31 11.53 1.80
N GLY A 320 -26.82 11.60 0.55
CA GLY A 320 -27.48 11.07 -0.62
C GLY A 320 -26.94 9.72 -1.09
N ASP A 321 -27.14 9.44 -2.37
CA ASP A 321 -26.51 8.31 -3.06
C ASP A 321 -25.61 8.82 -4.20
N ILE A 322 -24.36 9.09 -3.84
CA ILE A 322 -23.35 9.61 -4.77
C ILE A 322 -23.12 8.69 -5.98
N HIS A 323 -23.30 7.37 -5.83
CA HIS A 323 -23.14 6.45 -6.95
C HIS A 323 -24.29 6.58 -7.94
N THR A 324 -25.51 6.80 -7.48
CA THR A 324 -26.65 7.13 -8.35
C THR A 324 -26.49 8.51 -8.99
N ALA A 325 -25.98 9.51 -8.27
CA ALA A 325 -25.66 10.81 -8.86
C ALA A 325 -24.60 10.69 -9.97
N ASN A 326 -23.52 9.96 -9.71
CA ASN A 326 -22.47 9.68 -10.70
C ASN A 326 -22.98 8.84 -11.88
N GLN A 327 -23.91 7.89 -11.63
CA GLN A 327 -24.57 7.10 -12.69
C GLN A 327 -25.29 8.02 -13.68
N LYS A 328 -26.10 8.94 -13.18
CA LYS A 328 -26.81 9.92 -14.00
C LYS A 328 -25.86 10.84 -14.77
N ALA A 329 -24.85 11.37 -14.06
CA ALA A 329 -23.87 12.27 -14.67
C ALA A 329 -23.05 11.61 -15.80
N ALA A 330 -22.69 10.35 -15.64
CA ALA A 330 -21.95 9.59 -16.64
C ALA A 330 -22.87 8.96 -17.71
N GLY A 331 -24.19 8.90 -17.48
CA GLY A 331 -25.16 8.22 -18.36
C GLY A 331 -24.96 6.70 -18.38
N LEU A 332 -24.69 6.11 -17.21
CA LEU A 332 -24.49 4.68 -17.03
C LEU A 332 -25.80 3.97 -16.73
N GLU A 333 -25.90 2.69 -17.12
CA GLU A 333 -27.12 1.90 -16.95
C GLU A 333 -27.36 1.48 -15.50
N THR A 334 -26.30 1.16 -14.78
CA THR A 334 -26.41 0.63 -13.42
C THR A 334 -25.54 1.40 -12.41
N ARG A 335 -26.01 1.40 -11.15
CA ARG A 335 -25.29 1.97 -10.01
C ARG A 335 -23.92 1.28 -9.78
N ASN A 336 -23.84 -0.02 -10.04
CA ASN A 336 -22.59 -0.77 -9.91
C ASN A 336 -21.55 -0.36 -10.95
N GLN A 337 -21.99 -0.14 -12.21
CA GLN A 337 -21.13 0.44 -13.24
C GLN A 337 -20.62 1.82 -12.80
N ALA A 338 -21.46 2.67 -12.21
CA ALA A 338 -21.06 3.99 -11.72
C ALA A 338 -20.04 3.89 -10.58
N LYS A 339 -20.22 2.96 -9.64
CA LYS A 339 -19.25 2.70 -8.58
C LYS A 339 -17.88 2.30 -9.16
N THR A 340 -17.86 1.36 -10.10
CA THR A 340 -16.62 0.92 -10.75
C THR A 340 -15.99 2.05 -11.58
N PHE A 341 -16.83 2.79 -12.33
CA PHE A 341 -16.39 3.91 -13.15
C PHE A 341 -15.72 5.02 -12.33
N ILE A 342 -16.37 5.51 -11.27
CA ILE A 342 -15.83 6.65 -10.51
C ILE A 342 -14.48 6.31 -9.90
N TYR A 343 -14.32 5.14 -9.30
CA TYR A 343 -13.01 4.75 -8.76
C TYR A 343 -11.96 4.56 -9.86
N ALA A 344 -12.29 3.91 -10.97
CA ALA A 344 -11.38 3.80 -12.10
C ALA A 344 -10.98 5.18 -12.63
N PHE A 345 -11.92 6.12 -12.73
CA PHE A 345 -11.68 7.49 -13.15
C PHE A 345 -10.74 8.23 -12.18
N LEU A 346 -11.02 8.16 -10.87
CA LEU A 346 -10.21 8.81 -9.83
C LEU A 346 -8.79 8.25 -9.77
N TYR A 347 -8.62 6.96 -9.99
CA TYR A 347 -7.31 6.31 -10.06
C TYR A 347 -6.59 6.51 -11.40
N GLY A 348 -7.13 7.35 -12.29
CA GLY A 348 -6.48 7.72 -13.54
C GLY A 348 -6.47 6.64 -14.61
N ALA A 349 -7.46 5.74 -14.59
CA ALA A 349 -7.55 4.69 -15.60
C ALA A 349 -7.62 5.27 -17.03
N GLY A 350 -6.89 4.65 -17.96
CA GLY A 350 -6.94 4.98 -19.38
C GLY A 350 -8.30 4.65 -20.01
N ASP A 351 -8.58 5.23 -21.17
CA ASP A 351 -9.89 5.13 -21.84
C ASP A 351 -10.31 3.69 -22.11
N ALA A 352 -9.37 2.82 -22.50
CA ALA A 352 -9.66 1.39 -22.70
C ALA A 352 -10.15 0.68 -21.43
N LYS A 353 -9.56 1.02 -20.26
CA LYS A 353 -9.99 0.44 -18.99
C LYS A 353 -11.33 0.98 -18.53
N ILE A 354 -11.59 2.26 -18.78
CA ILE A 354 -12.91 2.86 -18.52
C ILE A 354 -14.00 2.27 -19.46
N GLY A 355 -13.70 2.07 -20.74
CA GLY A 355 -14.64 1.44 -21.68
C GLY A 355 -15.05 0.03 -21.25
N LYS A 356 -14.15 -0.74 -20.66
CA LYS A 356 -14.47 -2.09 -20.13
C LYS A 356 -15.55 -2.08 -19.04
N VAL A 357 -15.77 -0.97 -18.34
CA VAL A 357 -16.84 -0.85 -17.31
C VAL A 357 -18.23 -1.04 -17.95
N VAL A 358 -18.36 -0.68 -19.21
CA VAL A 358 -19.59 -0.84 -19.99
C VAL A 358 -19.48 -1.93 -21.08
N GLY A 359 -18.47 -2.79 -20.98
CA GLY A 359 -18.24 -3.86 -21.96
C GLY A 359 -17.78 -3.37 -23.33
N ALA A 360 -17.18 -2.17 -23.41
CA ALA A 360 -16.83 -1.49 -24.65
C ALA A 360 -15.33 -1.12 -24.71
N GLY A 361 -14.93 -0.48 -25.81
CA GLY A 361 -13.54 -0.10 -26.11
C GLY A 361 -13.11 1.27 -25.62
N ALA A 362 -11.93 1.71 -26.08
CA ALA A 362 -11.33 2.97 -25.66
C ALA A 362 -12.14 4.21 -26.09
N LYS A 363 -12.82 4.15 -27.25
CA LYS A 363 -13.64 5.26 -27.75
C LYS A 363 -14.81 5.55 -26.80
N GLU A 364 -15.57 4.52 -26.43
CA GLU A 364 -16.67 4.63 -25.46
C GLU A 364 -16.17 5.07 -24.09
N GLY A 365 -14.98 4.63 -23.69
CA GLY A 365 -14.34 5.09 -22.46
C GLY A 365 -14.00 6.58 -22.48
N GLN A 366 -13.54 7.10 -23.61
CA GLN A 366 -13.30 8.53 -23.81
C GLN A 366 -14.61 9.32 -23.80
N ASP A 367 -15.64 8.83 -24.49
CA ASP A 367 -16.96 9.47 -24.54
C ASP A 367 -17.62 9.50 -23.15
N LEU A 368 -17.49 8.42 -22.39
CA LEU A 368 -17.97 8.32 -21.01
C LEU A 368 -17.30 9.34 -20.09
N LYS A 369 -15.98 9.45 -20.14
CA LYS A 369 -15.23 10.47 -19.40
C LYS A 369 -15.66 11.89 -19.79
N SER A 370 -15.80 12.16 -21.08
CA SER A 370 -16.17 13.46 -21.60
C SER A 370 -17.56 13.86 -21.12
N ARG A 371 -18.54 12.96 -21.22
CA ARG A 371 -19.92 13.17 -20.74
C ARG A 371 -19.95 13.42 -19.23
N PHE A 372 -19.22 12.61 -18.45
CA PHE A 372 -19.15 12.78 -17.02
C PHE A 372 -18.60 14.16 -16.62
N LEU A 373 -17.51 14.60 -17.26
CA LEU A 373 -16.91 15.92 -17.00
C LEU A 373 -17.80 17.08 -17.47
N GLN A 374 -18.57 16.92 -18.55
CA GLN A 374 -19.56 17.90 -18.99
C GLN A 374 -20.68 18.08 -17.98
N ASN A 375 -21.14 16.97 -17.39
CA ASN A 375 -22.23 16.95 -16.41
C ASN A 375 -21.74 17.21 -14.97
N THR A 376 -20.43 17.35 -14.76
CA THR A 376 -19.82 17.68 -13.47
C THR A 376 -18.81 18.82 -13.65
N PRO A 377 -19.26 20.07 -13.88
CA PRO A 377 -18.39 21.20 -14.21
C PRO A 377 -17.34 21.51 -13.14
N SER A 378 -17.70 21.42 -11.85
CA SER A 378 -16.79 21.61 -10.72
C SER A 378 -15.62 20.61 -10.72
N LEU A 379 -15.85 19.38 -11.13
CA LEU A 379 -14.81 18.37 -11.28
C LEU A 379 -13.89 18.69 -12.47
N LYS A 380 -14.47 19.13 -13.58
CA LYS A 380 -13.70 19.55 -14.77
C LYS A 380 -12.76 20.71 -14.42
N GLU A 381 -13.28 21.75 -13.76
CA GLU A 381 -12.49 22.90 -13.31
C GLU A 381 -11.36 22.49 -12.34
N LEU A 382 -11.67 21.64 -11.36
CA LEU A 382 -10.68 21.10 -10.43
C LEU A 382 -9.55 20.38 -11.18
N ARG A 383 -9.89 19.50 -12.12
CA ARG A 383 -8.91 18.74 -12.90
C ARG A 383 -8.00 19.66 -13.72
N GLU A 384 -8.56 20.67 -14.38
CA GLU A 384 -7.82 21.64 -15.16
C GLU A 384 -6.90 22.51 -14.29
N LYS A 385 -7.38 22.95 -13.12
CA LYS A 385 -6.61 23.74 -12.15
C LYS A 385 -5.43 22.94 -11.60
N VAL A 386 -5.68 21.71 -11.16
CA VAL A 386 -4.66 20.82 -10.60
C VAL A 386 -3.60 20.47 -11.66
N GLY A 387 -4.04 20.17 -12.88
CA GLY A 387 -3.13 19.91 -14.02
C GLY A 387 -2.23 21.11 -14.34
N ARG A 388 -2.79 22.33 -14.36
CA ARG A 388 -1.99 23.56 -14.57
C ARG A 388 -0.94 23.78 -13.47
N ILE A 389 -1.32 23.59 -12.20
CA ILE A 389 -0.37 23.73 -11.08
C ILE A 389 0.75 22.70 -11.21
N ALA A 390 0.40 21.43 -11.43
CA ALA A 390 1.37 20.36 -11.59
C ALA A 390 2.35 20.62 -12.75
N LYS A 391 1.84 21.07 -13.90
CA LYS A 391 2.66 21.40 -15.08
C LYS A 391 3.63 22.54 -14.81
N ASN A 392 3.21 23.56 -14.06
CA ASN A 392 4.02 24.76 -13.82
C ASN A 392 5.06 24.57 -12.72
N SER A 393 4.77 23.78 -11.68
CA SER A 393 5.63 23.66 -10.49
C SER A 393 6.22 22.27 -10.27
N GLY A 394 5.76 21.26 -11.00
CA GLY A 394 6.12 19.85 -10.75
C GLY A 394 5.56 19.28 -9.45
N THR A 395 4.89 20.11 -8.62
CA THR A 395 4.40 19.74 -7.30
C THR A 395 2.99 20.26 -7.05
N LEU A 396 2.29 19.62 -6.09
CA LEU A 396 1.00 20.06 -5.55
C LEU A 396 1.09 20.28 -4.04
N PRO A 397 0.32 21.22 -3.47
CA PRO A 397 0.22 21.36 -2.02
C PRO A 397 -0.64 20.24 -1.44
N GLY A 398 -0.13 19.53 -0.43
CA GLY A 398 -0.91 18.61 0.42
C GLY A 398 -1.70 19.35 1.49
N LEU A 399 -2.68 18.68 2.13
CA LEU A 399 -3.54 19.26 3.17
C LEU A 399 -2.79 19.79 4.40
N ASP A 400 -1.65 19.22 4.70
CA ASP A 400 -0.78 19.59 5.82
C ASP A 400 0.41 20.48 5.43
N GLY A 401 0.37 21.04 4.22
CA GLY A 401 1.42 21.92 3.72
C GLY A 401 2.66 21.24 3.17
N ARG A 402 2.65 19.88 3.03
CA ARG A 402 3.71 19.17 2.30
C ARG A 402 3.67 19.47 0.81
N ARG A 403 4.77 19.17 0.11
CA ARG A 403 4.85 19.25 -1.36
C ARG A 403 4.77 17.86 -1.95
N LEU A 404 3.77 17.62 -2.80
CA LEU A 404 3.52 16.35 -3.46
C LEU A 404 4.18 16.37 -4.84
N GLN A 405 5.12 15.47 -5.06
CA GLN A 405 5.73 15.31 -6.38
C GLN A 405 4.74 14.67 -7.35
N VAL A 406 4.57 15.26 -8.53
CA VAL A 406 3.64 14.77 -9.56
C VAL A 406 4.43 14.14 -10.70
N ARG A 407 4.19 12.86 -10.97
CA ARG A 407 4.91 12.11 -12.01
C ARG A 407 4.46 12.43 -13.43
N SER A 408 3.20 12.83 -13.61
CA SER A 408 2.62 13.23 -14.89
C SER A 408 1.35 14.06 -14.67
N ASP A 409 0.99 14.89 -15.63
CA ASP A 409 -0.22 15.73 -15.59
C ASP A 409 -1.49 14.88 -15.39
N HIS A 410 -1.53 13.71 -16.00
CA HIS A 410 -2.67 12.80 -15.87
C HIS A 410 -2.82 12.18 -14.48
N ALA A 411 -1.73 12.08 -13.73
CA ALA A 411 -1.73 11.55 -12.36
C ALA A 411 -1.99 12.63 -11.30
N ALA A 412 -2.03 13.91 -11.68
CA ALA A 412 -2.06 15.03 -10.74
C ALA A 412 -3.28 14.99 -9.80
N LEU A 413 -4.49 14.82 -10.33
CA LEU A 413 -5.70 14.74 -9.52
C LEU A 413 -5.67 13.52 -8.60
N ASN A 414 -5.29 12.35 -9.12
CA ASN A 414 -5.15 11.14 -8.35
C ASN A 414 -4.13 11.29 -7.20
N THR A 415 -2.97 11.89 -7.49
CA THR A 415 -1.94 12.18 -6.48
C THR A 415 -2.49 13.08 -5.37
N LEU A 416 -3.23 14.12 -5.72
CA LEU A 416 -3.85 15.04 -4.76
C LEU A 416 -4.86 14.33 -3.86
N LEU A 417 -5.79 13.56 -4.43
CA LEU A 417 -6.84 12.88 -3.68
C LEU A 417 -6.30 11.77 -2.79
N GLN A 418 -5.40 10.93 -3.30
CA GLN A 418 -4.77 9.88 -2.51
C GLN A 418 -3.92 10.45 -1.37
N SER A 419 -3.22 11.55 -1.61
CA SER A 419 -2.46 12.22 -0.57
C SER A 419 -3.36 12.80 0.50
N ALA A 420 -4.47 13.44 0.11
CA ALA A 420 -5.42 13.98 1.07
C ALA A 420 -5.98 12.89 1.98
N GLY A 421 -6.39 11.75 1.43
CA GLY A 421 -6.82 10.59 2.22
C GLY A 421 -5.73 10.08 3.16
N ALA A 422 -4.48 9.97 2.69
CA ALA A 422 -3.36 9.52 3.53
C ALA A 422 -3.07 10.50 4.69
N ILE A 423 -3.12 11.81 4.45
CA ILE A 423 -2.90 12.84 5.48
C ILE A 423 -4.03 12.81 6.51
N VAL A 424 -5.29 12.71 6.06
CA VAL A 424 -6.46 12.57 6.94
C VAL A 424 -6.31 11.36 7.85
N MET A 425 -5.97 10.18 7.30
CA MET A 425 -5.83 8.97 8.09
C MET A 425 -4.65 9.03 9.07
N LYS A 426 -3.57 9.70 8.71
CA LYS A 426 -2.43 9.95 9.61
C LYS A 426 -2.80 10.91 10.76
N GLU A 427 -3.50 11.99 10.47
CA GLU A 427 -4.01 12.91 11.49
C GLU A 427 -4.97 12.20 12.43
N ALA A 428 -5.91 11.42 11.87
CA ALA A 428 -6.85 10.63 12.65
C ALA A 428 -6.17 9.55 13.50
N LEU A 429 -5.11 8.90 12.99
CA LEU A 429 -4.31 7.94 13.75
C LEU A 429 -3.67 8.57 15.00
N VAL A 430 -3.14 9.78 14.87
CA VAL A 430 -2.56 10.51 15.99
C VAL A 430 -3.65 10.88 17.00
N ILE A 431 -4.79 11.40 16.55
CA ILE A 431 -5.94 11.73 17.41
C ILE A 431 -6.45 10.49 18.16
N LEU A 432 -6.59 9.35 17.46
CA LEU A 432 -7.03 8.10 18.05
C LEU A 432 -6.05 7.61 19.12
N ASN A 433 -4.74 7.55 18.78
CA ASN A 433 -3.72 7.14 19.74
C ASN A 433 -3.76 7.99 21.03
N ASP A 434 -3.91 9.30 20.89
CA ASP A 434 -3.97 10.20 22.04
C ASP A 434 -5.30 10.06 22.82
N SER A 435 -6.39 9.74 22.15
CA SER A 435 -7.71 9.49 22.77
C SER A 435 -7.71 8.19 23.58
N LEU A 436 -7.18 7.10 23.01
CA LEU A 436 -7.04 5.81 23.71
C LEU A 436 -6.14 5.92 24.94
N ARG A 437 -5.03 6.66 24.82
CA ARG A 437 -4.14 6.92 25.97
C ARG A 437 -4.81 7.73 27.07
N ARG A 438 -5.56 8.79 26.72
CA ARG A 438 -6.31 9.60 27.70
C ARG A 438 -7.39 8.80 28.38
N ALA A 439 -8.08 7.93 27.65
CA ALA A 439 -9.08 7.01 28.19
C ALA A 439 -8.46 5.86 29.01
N LYS A 440 -7.13 5.72 29.05
CA LYS A 440 -6.39 4.63 29.72
C LYS A 440 -6.85 3.24 29.27
N ILE A 441 -7.20 3.08 28.01
CA ILE A 441 -7.53 1.80 27.40
C ILE A 441 -6.23 1.02 27.14
N ASP A 442 -6.21 -0.28 27.39
CA ASP A 442 -5.12 -1.15 26.96
C ASP A 442 -5.35 -1.55 25.50
N TYR A 443 -4.41 -1.15 24.63
CA TYR A 443 -4.52 -1.33 23.20
C TYR A 443 -3.16 -1.53 22.51
N LYS A 444 -3.21 -2.20 21.36
CA LYS A 444 -2.08 -2.37 20.44
C LYS A 444 -2.55 -2.13 19.00
N PHE A 445 -2.00 -1.15 18.31
CA PHE A 445 -2.13 -1.13 16.85
C PHE A 445 -1.41 -2.35 16.29
N VAL A 446 -2.06 -3.08 15.39
CA VAL A 446 -1.52 -4.32 14.79
C VAL A 446 -1.47 -4.28 13.27
N ALA A 447 -2.36 -3.51 12.64
CA ALA A 447 -2.28 -3.20 11.21
C ALA A 447 -2.78 -1.77 10.92
N ASN A 448 -2.22 -1.18 9.86
CA ASN A 448 -2.60 0.11 9.31
C ASN A 448 -2.52 -0.01 7.78
N VAL A 449 -3.65 -0.25 7.14
CA VAL A 449 -3.74 -0.60 5.72
C VAL A 449 -4.69 0.36 5.02
N HIS A 450 -4.13 1.23 4.17
CA HIS A 450 -4.88 2.24 3.42
C HIS A 450 -5.68 3.19 4.33
N ASP A 451 -6.99 3.02 4.40
CA ASP A 451 -7.99 3.77 5.17
C ASP A 451 -8.55 2.99 6.35
N GLU A 452 -7.92 1.86 6.70
CA GLU A 452 -8.33 0.92 7.75
C GLU A 452 -7.24 0.77 8.82
N TRP A 453 -7.65 0.69 10.09
CA TRP A 453 -6.82 0.26 11.22
C TRP A 453 -7.38 -0.99 11.84
N GLN A 454 -6.48 -1.90 12.23
CA GLN A 454 -6.80 -3.02 13.11
C GLN A 454 -6.09 -2.82 14.44
N ILE A 455 -6.86 -2.87 15.53
CA ILE A 455 -6.39 -2.59 16.88
C ILE A 455 -6.81 -3.74 17.80
N GLU A 456 -5.84 -4.35 18.48
CA GLU A 456 -6.09 -5.28 19.57
C GLU A 456 -6.39 -4.49 20.84
N VAL A 457 -7.55 -4.68 21.45
CA VAL A 457 -8.04 -3.91 22.60
C VAL A 457 -8.57 -4.85 23.66
N GLU A 458 -8.36 -4.54 24.95
CA GLU A 458 -9.00 -5.27 26.05
C GLU A 458 -10.52 -5.42 25.83
N GLU A 459 -11.05 -6.64 25.99
CA GLU A 459 -12.41 -7.00 25.56
C GLU A 459 -13.47 -6.06 26.13
N SER A 460 -13.34 -5.66 27.41
CA SER A 460 -14.30 -4.81 28.12
C SER A 460 -14.40 -3.37 27.56
N ARG A 461 -13.41 -2.92 26.80
CA ARG A 461 -13.31 -1.54 26.28
C ARG A 461 -13.31 -1.47 24.74
N ALA A 462 -13.56 -2.61 24.07
CA ALA A 462 -13.47 -2.69 22.62
C ALA A 462 -14.46 -1.77 21.88
N GLU A 463 -15.72 -1.72 22.35
CA GLU A 463 -16.77 -0.83 21.79
C GLU A 463 -16.40 0.65 21.95
N GLU A 464 -15.90 1.04 23.11
CA GLU A 464 -15.45 2.41 23.36
C GLU A 464 -14.28 2.78 22.45
N ALA A 465 -13.32 1.88 22.26
CA ALA A 465 -12.20 2.09 21.35
C ALA A 465 -12.68 2.26 19.89
N GLY A 466 -13.67 1.50 19.45
CA GLY A 466 -14.31 1.65 18.14
C GLY A 466 -14.96 3.01 17.96
N GLN A 467 -15.72 3.47 18.94
CA GLN A 467 -16.36 4.80 18.95
C GLN A 467 -15.31 5.91 18.90
N LEU A 468 -14.24 5.81 19.69
CA LEU A 468 -13.12 6.75 19.65
C LEU A 468 -12.43 6.77 18.28
N GLY A 469 -12.32 5.62 17.61
CA GLY A 469 -11.74 5.50 16.28
C GLY A 469 -12.58 6.20 15.21
N ALA A 470 -13.88 5.92 15.17
CA ALA A 470 -14.80 6.61 14.26
C ALA A 470 -14.77 8.13 14.51
N LYS A 471 -14.79 8.55 15.77
CA LYS A 471 -14.72 9.97 16.17
C LYS A 471 -13.39 10.62 15.79
N ALA A 472 -12.27 9.89 15.85
CA ALA A 472 -10.97 10.43 15.45
C ALA A 472 -10.91 10.80 13.96
N ILE A 473 -11.59 10.05 13.10
CA ILE A 473 -11.70 10.36 11.67
C ILE A 473 -12.50 11.66 11.46
N GLU A 474 -13.62 11.84 12.15
CA GLU A 474 -14.40 13.07 12.10
C GLU A 474 -13.56 14.28 12.58
N LEU A 475 -12.86 14.13 13.70
CA LEU A 475 -12.02 15.18 14.28
C LEU A 475 -10.83 15.54 13.38
N ALA A 476 -10.26 14.58 12.66
CA ALA A 476 -9.22 14.84 11.68
C ALA A 476 -9.73 15.75 10.55
N GLY A 477 -10.96 15.52 10.09
CA GLY A 477 -11.61 16.39 9.11
C GLY A 477 -11.73 17.84 9.62
N ILE A 478 -12.13 18.02 10.87
CA ILE A 478 -12.23 19.36 11.50
C ILE A 478 -10.83 19.98 11.63
N SER A 479 -9.85 19.23 12.12
CA SER A 479 -8.46 19.69 12.29
C SER A 479 -7.82 20.15 10.98
N LEU A 480 -8.16 19.50 9.87
CA LEU A 480 -7.67 19.80 8.53
C LEU A 480 -8.55 20.79 7.75
N ASN A 481 -9.57 21.36 8.39
CA ASN A 481 -10.55 22.28 7.78
C ASN A 481 -11.20 21.69 6.52
N MET A 482 -11.57 20.40 6.58
CA MET A 482 -12.26 19.75 5.46
C MET A 482 -13.65 20.36 5.25
N ARG A 483 -13.97 20.68 3.99
CA ARG A 483 -15.32 21.17 3.62
C ARG A 483 -16.35 20.05 3.65
N CYS A 484 -15.94 18.83 3.23
CA CYS A 484 -16.78 17.65 3.33
C CYS A 484 -16.59 17.00 4.70
N PRO A 485 -17.64 16.81 5.51
CA PRO A 485 -17.55 16.09 6.77
C PRO A 485 -17.03 14.67 6.56
N LEU A 486 -16.14 14.22 7.44
CA LEU A 486 -15.64 12.85 7.42
C LEU A 486 -16.47 11.97 8.37
N ALA A 487 -16.50 10.68 8.09
CA ALA A 487 -17.13 9.66 8.92
C ALA A 487 -16.26 8.42 8.99
N GLY A 488 -16.32 7.73 10.11
CA GLY A 488 -15.68 6.45 10.33
C GLY A 488 -16.70 5.40 10.77
N GLU A 489 -16.41 4.17 10.45
CA GLU A 489 -17.16 2.98 10.88
C GLU A 489 -16.23 2.05 11.63
N TYR A 490 -16.78 1.20 12.51
CA TYR A 490 -15.99 0.19 13.18
C TYR A 490 -16.76 -1.12 13.35
N LYS A 491 -16.01 -2.20 13.47
CA LYS A 491 -16.51 -3.52 13.83
C LYS A 491 -15.61 -4.11 14.91
N VAL A 492 -16.22 -4.91 15.79
CA VAL A 492 -15.52 -5.64 16.87
C VAL A 492 -15.63 -7.12 16.59
N GLY A 493 -14.52 -7.84 16.69
CA GLY A 493 -14.47 -9.27 16.41
C GLY A 493 -13.27 -9.96 17.06
N ASN A 494 -13.04 -11.21 16.69
CA ASN A 494 -11.91 -12.01 17.16
C ASN A 494 -10.83 -12.20 16.09
N SER A 495 -11.16 -11.91 14.84
CA SER A 495 -10.25 -12.02 13.70
C SER A 495 -10.46 -10.88 12.71
N TRP A 496 -9.50 -10.66 11.80
CA TRP A 496 -9.60 -9.63 10.77
C TRP A 496 -10.75 -9.90 9.79
N LYS A 497 -11.17 -11.16 9.64
CA LYS A 497 -12.38 -11.52 8.88
C LYS A 497 -13.63 -10.87 9.47
N GLU A 498 -13.77 -10.85 10.80
CA GLU A 498 -14.96 -10.33 11.50
C GLU A 498 -15.01 -8.79 11.54
N THR A 499 -13.88 -8.14 11.33
CA THR A 499 -13.72 -6.69 11.50
C THR A 499 -13.58 -5.91 10.19
N HIS A 500 -13.78 -6.56 9.04
CA HIS A 500 -13.68 -5.90 7.73
C HIS A 500 -14.94 -6.10 6.88
#